data_ab1794a4686c696a14ee14c67124e892
#
_entry.id   ab1794a4686c696a14ee14c67124e892
#
_cell.length_a   1.000
_cell.length_b   1.000
_cell.length_c   1.000
_cell.angle_alpha   90.00
_cell.angle_beta   90.00
_cell.angle_gamma   90.00
#
_symmetry.space_group_name_H-M   'P 1'
#
loop_
_entity.id
_entity.type
_entity.pdbx_description
1 polymer ?
#
loop_
_entity_poly.entity_id
_entity_poly.type
_entity_poly.pdbx_seq_one_letter_code
_entity_poly.pdbx_strand_id
1 'polypeptide(L)'
;MRHGDPVDRMPAVVILPRVRDRHAWVGEPVVSKIMVGAGCAGRARSVRVMNHTAVGGSDAGEERVVASQSRQDRRSWFRSPRVWLYTVAVVFALSIVAFNIIRPIVVLPRIAPSPGFALVGSDGQPVTSEDQRGFLTLYSFSYLDCDDACPQSYGDIAALRADVTGALPADTPLRFVTISLDPQRDTPERLSQAATGWAQPAGALDWQLLTGDPLRTRTTVGGGFRVYFSEPKEATAESPGRVTFDPRYVLVDHLGIMRAEYRTGALDPALLARDVNLLLEEAANSQGVVRLGYEAAHLFLCYPR
;
A
#
# COMPACT_ATOMS: atom_id res chain seq x y z
N MET A 1 62.73 30.15 -32.01
CA MET A 1 62.88 30.04 -30.57
C MET A 1 61.59 29.39 -30.07
N ARG A 2 61.57 28.16 -29.96
CA ARG A 2 61.74 27.10 -28.92
C ARG A 2 61.09 27.48 -27.56
N HIS A 3 60.28 26.61 -27.13
CA HIS A 3 59.85 26.18 -25.77
C HIS A 3 58.40 26.58 -25.48
N GLY A 4 57.56 25.71 -25.00
CA GLY A 4 57.67 24.31 -24.53
C GLY A 4 56.33 23.96 -23.86
N ASP A 5 55.76 22.85 -24.18
CA ASP A 5 54.61 22.24 -23.50
C ASP A 5 54.96 21.88 -22.05
N PRO A 6 53.97 21.81 -21.20
CA PRO A 6 53.91 20.68 -20.26
C PRO A 6 52.67 19.86 -20.41
N VAL A 7 52.96 18.64 -20.74
CA VAL A 7 52.22 17.40 -20.66
C VAL A 7 51.77 17.10 -19.22
N ASP A 8 50.63 16.47 -19.12
CA ASP A 8 50.23 15.46 -18.14
C ASP A 8 49.94 15.85 -16.68
N ARG A 9 48.70 15.55 -16.32
CA ARG A 9 48.36 14.54 -15.30
C ARG A 9 46.87 14.24 -15.29
N MET A 10 46.48 13.16 -15.96
CA MET A 10 45.23 12.45 -15.68
C MET A 10 45.37 11.67 -14.35
N PRO A 11 44.41 11.72 -13.44
CA PRO A 11 44.36 10.76 -12.35
C PRO A 11 43.81 9.43 -12.84
N ALA A 12 44.43 8.38 -12.37
CA ALA A 12 44.18 6.97 -12.66
C ALA A 12 42.72 6.55 -12.44
N VAL A 13 42.17 5.92 -13.47
CA VAL A 13 40.94 5.13 -13.37
C VAL A 13 41.22 3.88 -12.56
N VAL A 14 40.67 3.81 -11.34
CA VAL A 14 40.68 2.58 -10.56
C VAL A 14 39.59 1.66 -11.11
N ILE A 15 40.01 0.65 -11.85
CA ILE A 15 39.12 -0.44 -12.29
C ILE A 15 38.98 -1.40 -11.11
N LEU A 16 37.77 -1.41 -10.51
CA LEU A 16 37.38 -2.45 -9.55
C LEU A 16 37.00 -3.73 -10.29
N PRO A 17 37.42 -4.89 -9.80
CA PRO A 17 37.17 -6.17 -10.46
C PRO A 17 35.72 -6.58 -10.38
N ARG A 18 35.18 -7.03 -11.51
CA ARG A 18 33.91 -7.68 -11.72
C ARG A 18 33.81 -8.91 -10.82
N VAL A 19 32.95 -8.88 -9.81
CA VAL A 19 32.59 -10.07 -9.04
C VAL A 19 31.74 -10.96 -9.92
N ARG A 20 32.28 -12.13 -10.18
CA ARG A 20 31.73 -13.21 -11.00
C ARG A 20 30.61 -13.90 -10.21
N ASP A 21 29.46 -14.02 -10.81
CA ASP A 21 28.37 -14.88 -10.36
C ASP A 21 28.82 -16.30 -10.08
N ARG A 22 28.50 -16.82 -8.93
CA ARG A 22 28.15 -18.20 -8.62
C ARG A 22 27.64 -18.27 -7.18
N HIS A 23 26.36 -18.58 -7.01
CA HIS A 23 25.96 -19.76 -6.25
C HIS A 23 24.44 -19.80 -6.16
N ALA A 24 23.93 -20.83 -6.85
CA ALA A 24 22.60 -21.37 -6.59
C ALA A 24 22.53 -21.82 -5.13
N TRP A 25 21.59 -21.28 -4.39
CA TRP A 25 21.19 -21.79 -3.09
C TRP A 25 20.01 -22.74 -3.28
N VAL A 26 20.34 -24.02 -3.25
CA VAL A 26 19.36 -25.07 -2.96
C VAL A 26 19.09 -24.98 -1.47
N GLY A 27 17.88 -24.57 -1.10
CA GLY A 27 17.45 -24.50 0.28
C GLY A 27 17.09 -25.88 0.80
N GLU A 28 17.89 -26.42 1.70
CA GLU A 28 17.46 -27.51 2.57
C GLU A 28 16.63 -26.94 3.73
N PRO A 29 15.58 -27.65 4.17
CA PRO A 29 14.80 -27.22 5.32
C PRO A 29 15.58 -27.51 6.61
N VAL A 30 15.92 -26.47 7.34
CA VAL A 30 16.45 -26.57 8.71
C VAL A 30 15.35 -27.07 9.62
N VAL A 31 15.36 -28.36 9.90
CA VAL A 31 14.57 -28.97 10.95
C VAL A 31 15.20 -28.57 12.29
N SER A 32 14.63 -27.62 12.96
CA SER A 32 15.00 -27.22 14.31
C SER A 32 14.53 -28.30 15.29
N LYS A 33 15.47 -29.13 15.73
CA LYS A 33 15.26 -30.17 16.73
C LYS A 33 15.17 -29.48 18.10
N ILE A 34 13.97 -29.32 18.61
CA ILE A 34 13.74 -28.93 20.01
C ILE A 34 14.10 -30.12 20.87
N MET A 35 15.23 -30.04 21.54
CA MET A 35 15.58 -30.97 22.62
C MET A 35 14.73 -30.62 23.85
N VAL A 36 13.76 -31.47 24.14
CA VAL A 36 13.10 -31.49 25.43
C VAL A 36 13.98 -32.27 26.39
N GLY A 37 14.63 -31.57 27.31
CA GLY A 37 15.42 -32.17 28.36
C GLY A 37 14.54 -32.97 29.32
N ALA A 38 14.70 -34.27 29.32
CA ALA A 38 14.16 -35.15 30.34
C ALA A 38 15.01 -35.05 31.60
N GLY A 39 14.49 -34.39 32.63
CA GLY A 39 15.04 -34.44 33.98
C GLY A 39 14.47 -35.62 34.73
N CYS A 40 15.27 -36.68 34.85
CA CYS A 40 15.03 -37.78 35.76
C CYS A 40 15.35 -37.36 37.21
N ALA A 41 14.41 -37.50 38.11
CA ALA A 41 14.72 -37.75 39.50
C ALA A 41 13.61 -38.59 40.10
N GLY A 42 13.91 -39.84 40.34
CA GLY A 42 13.04 -40.83 40.91
C GLY A 42 12.75 -40.65 42.38
N ARG A 43 11.62 -41.23 42.74
CA ARG A 43 11.45 -41.85 44.08
C ARG A 43 10.46 -42.98 43.92
N ALA A 44 11.01 -44.20 43.80
CA ALA A 44 10.25 -45.42 44.00
C ALA A 44 9.74 -45.48 45.42
N ARG A 45 8.45 -45.42 45.65
CA ARG A 45 7.81 -45.86 46.88
C ARG A 45 7.34 -47.27 46.68
N SER A 46 8.01 -48.19 47.43
CA SER A 46 7.59 -49.59 47.60
C SER A 46 6.17 -49.60 48.19
N VAL A 47 5.23 -50.17 47.43
CA VAL A 47 3.91 -50.55 47.97
C VAL A 47 4.03 -51.94 48.50
N ARG A 48 3.92 -52.04 49.85
CA ARG A 48 3.83 -53.29 50.60
C ARG A 48 2.45 -53.91 50.28
N VAL A 49 2.44 -55.02 49.60
CA VAL A 49 1.26 -55.84 49.38
C VAL A 49 0.92 -56.55 50.70
N MET A 50 -0.16 -56.14 51.36
CA MET A 50 -0.77 -56.93 52.41
C MET A 50 -1.85 -57.79 51.74
N ASN A 51 -1.59 -59.10 51.74
CA ASN A 51 -2.59 -60.09 51.49
C ASN A 51 -3.63 -60.08 52.61
N HIS A 52 -4.84 -59.74 52.31
CA HIS A 52 -5.98 -60.11 53.12
C HIS A 52 -6.96 -60.90 52.22
N THR A 53 -6.98 -62.20 52.51
CA THR A 53 -8.02 -63.09 52.13
C THR A 53 -9.31 -62.72 52.82
N ALA A 54 -10.37 -62.68 52.05
CA ALA A 54 -11.69 -63.23 52.35
C ALA A 54 -12.88 -62.26 52.16
N VAL A 55 -13.84 -62.89 51.53
CA VAL A 55 -15.29 -62.91 51.67
C VAL A 55 -16.10 -61.85 50.93
N GLY A 56 -16.90 -62.44 50.04
CA GLY A 56 -17.86 -61.89 49.13
C GLY A 56 -18.82 -60.84 49.69
N GLY A 57 -19.18 -60.00 48.79
CA GLY A 57 -20.22 -59.00 49.02
C GLY A 57 -20.33 -58.03 47.85
N SER A 58 -21.26 -58.30 46.95
CA SER A 58 -21.95 -57.39 46.01
C SER A 58 -21.19 -56.36 45.24
N ASP A 59 -20.81 -56.66 44.00
CA ASP A 59 -20.18 -55.86 42.99
C ASP A 59 -21.00 -54.65 42.46
N ALA A 60 -22.21 -54.42 42.98
CA ALA A 60 -23.09 -53.35 42.46
C ALA A 60 -22.83 -51.94 43.05
N GLY A 61 -22.06 -51.85 44.13
CA GLY A 61 -21.74 -50.54 44.76
C GLY A 61 -20.51 -49.85 44.24
N GLU A 62 -19.53 -50.63 43.83
CA GLU A 62 -18.19 -50.11 43.41
C GLU A 62 -18.22 -49.48 42.03
N GLU A 63 -18.97 -50.01 41.07
CA GLU A 63 -19.14 -49.42 39.74
C GLU A 63 -19.81 -48.03 39.75
N ARG A 64 -20.74 -47.80 40.70
CA ARG A 64 -21.38 -46.48 40.83
C ARG A 64 -20.48 -45.44 41.46
N VAL A 65 -19.56 -45.81 42.35
CA VAL A 65 -18.62 -44.88 42.98
C VAL A 65 -17.52 -44.45 41.99
N VAL A 66 -16.99 -45.39 41.20
CA VAL A 66 -15.97 -45.09 40.17
C VAL A 66 -16.56 -44.23 39.05
N ALA A 67 -17.81 -44.50 38.64
CA ALA A 67 -18.47 -43.68 37.60
C ALA A 67 -18.82 -42.25 38.08
N SER A 68 -19.06 -42.08 39.40
CA SER A 68 -19.34 -40.73 39.96
C SER A 68 -18.07 -39.90 40.13
N GLN A 69 -16.94 -40.49 40.47
CA GLN A 69 -15.66 -39.80 40.56
C GLN A 69 -15.14 -39.31 39.20
N SER A 70 -15.29 -40.12 38.16
CA SER A 70 -14.88 -39.72 36.79
C SER A 70 -15.69 -38.57 36.21
N ARG A 71 -16.94 -38.39 36.66
CA ARG A 71 -17.77 -37.23 36.24
C ARG A 71 -17.44 -35.97 37.03
N GLN A 72 -16.97 -36.08 38.27
CA GLN A 72 -16.65 -34.95 39.12
C GLN A 72 -15.30 -34.37 38.77
N ASP A 73 -14.32 -35.18 38.36
CA ASP A 73 -13.00 -34.73 37.90
C ASP A 73 -13.07 -33.98 36.58
N ARG A 74 -13.96 -34.36 35.65
CA ARG A 74 -14.18 -33.62 34.40
C ARG A 74 -14.74 -32.21 34.64
N ARG A 75 -15.56 -31.98 35.65
CA ARG A 75 -16.11 -30.66 35.99
C ARG A 75 -15.11 -29.75 36.67
N SER A 76 -14.15 -30.29 37.41
CA SER A 76 -13.13 -29.51 38.11
C SER A 76 -12.06 -28.97 37.17
N TRP A 77 -11.76 -29.72 36.09
CA TRP A 77 -10.76 -29.31 35.09
C TRP A 77 -11.19 -28.05 34.32
N PHE A 78 -12.48 -27.90 33.98
CA PHE A 78 -13.01 -26.69 33.34
C PHE A 78 -13.09 -25.47 34.27
N ARG A 79 -12.92 -25.64 35.56
CA ARG A 79 -12.90 -24.55 36.55
C ARG A 79 -11.50 -24.05 36.91
N SER A 80 -10.46 -24.67 36.38
CA SER A 80 -9.11 -24.20 36.66
C SER A 80 -8.84 -22.92 35.87
N PRO A 81 -8.35 -21.83 36.50
CA PRO A 81 -8.09 -20.55 35.80
C PRO A 81 -7.07 -20.70 34.69
N ARG A 82 -6.21 -21.72 34.78
CA ARG A 82 -5.20 -22.03 33.76
C ARG A 82 -5.85 -22.56 32.47
N VAL A 83 -6.82 -23.49 32.56
CA VAL A 83 -7.53 -24.03 31.39
C VAL A 83 -8.30 -22.92 30.69
N TRP A 84 -8.95 -22.06 31.47
CA TRP A 84 -9.66 -20.90 30.92
C TRP A 84 -8.72 -19.95 30.19
N LEU A 85 -7.55 -19.65 30.76
CA LEU A 85 -6.52 -18.80 30.15
C LEU A 85 -6.03 -19.38 28.80
N TYR A 86 -5.71 -20.68 28.78
CA TYR A 86 -5.30 -21.36 27.56
C TYR A 86 -6.42 -21.39 26.50
N THR A 87 -7.65 -21.61 26.91
CA THR A 87 -8.79 -21.59 25.98
C THR A 87 -8.96 -20.21 25.36
N VAL A 88 -8.91 -19.14 26.16
CA VAL A 88 -8.97 -17.76 25.66
C VAL A 88 -7.81 -17.46 24.71
N ALA A 89 -6.59 -17.86 25.06
CA ALA A 89 -5.42 -17.68 24.22
C ALA A 89 -5.54 -18.42 22.88
N VAL A 90 -6.03 -19.65 22.88
CA VAL A 90 -6.26 -20.44 21.65
C VAL A 90 -7.36 -19.82 20.80
N VAL A 91 -8.49 -19.43 21.40
CA VAL A 91 -9.58 -18.77 20.68
C VAL A 91 -9.10 -17.46 20.06
N PHE A 92 -8.32 -16.66 20.78
CA PHE A 92 -7.74 -15.43 20.29
C PHE A 92 -6.77 -15.68 19.12
N ALA A 93 -5.87 -16.66 19.24
CA ALA A 93 -4.97 -17.07 18.17
C ALA A 93 -5.72 -17.55 16.92
N LEU A 94 -6.76 -18.41 17.11
CA LEU A 94 -7.61 -18.87 16.02
C LEU A 94 -8.38 -17.71 15.36
N SER A 95 -8.84 -16.73 16.14
CA SER A 95 -9.51 -15.54 15.62
C SER A 95 -8.58 -14.71 14.75
N ILE A 96 -7.31 -14.54 15.15
CA ILE A 96 -6.30 -13.84 14.33
C ILE A 96 -6.05 -14.61 13.02
N VAL A 97 -5.89 -15.93 13.11
CA VAL A 97 -5.67 -16.77 11.92
C VAL A 97 -6.89 -16.72 10.99
N ALA A 98 -8.10 -16.86 11.53
CA ALA A 98 -9.34 -16.76 10.76
C ALA A 98 -9.48 -15.38 10.10
N PHE A 99 -9.18 -14.29 10.81
CA PHE A 99 -9.20 -12.93 10.27
C PHE A 99 -8.21 -12.76 9.12
N ASN A 100 -7.00 -13.32 9.21
CA ASN A 100 -6.01 -13.30 8.14
C ASN A 100 -6.41 -14.12 6.91
N ILE A 101 -7.10 -15.26 7.10
CA ILE A 101 -7.53 -16.14 6.00
C ILE A 101 -8.75 -15.56 5.29
N ILE A 102 -9.74 -15.12 6.03
CA ILE A 102 -11.03 -14.63 5.50
C ILE A 102 -10.86 -13.26 4.86
N ARG A 103 -9.90 -12.43 5.35
CA ARG A 103 -9.64 -11.05 4.90
C ARG A 103 -10.94 -10.26 4.68
N PRO A 104 -11.80 -10.12 5.70
CA PRO A 104 -13.13 -9.55 5.56
C PRO A 104 -13.11 -8.07 5.15
N ILE A 105 -11.98 -7.39 5.35
CA ILE A 105 -11.78 -5.97 5.05
C ILE A 105 -10.50 -5.83 4.23
N VAL A 106 -10.63 -5.31 3.01
CA VAL A 106 -9.50 -4.94 2.14
C VAL A 106 -9.34 -3.43 2.21
N VAL A 107 -8.16 -2.98 2.58
CA VAL A 107 -7.83 -1.55 2.68
C VAL A 107 -6.62 -1.21 1.83
N LEU A 108 -6.62 -0.02 1.26
CA LEU A 108 -5.43 0.54 0.62
C LEU A 108 -4.46 1.06 1.69
N PRO A 109 -3.15 0.88 1.52
CA PRO A 109 -2.16 1.38 2.46
C PRO A 109 -2.21 2.91 2.57
N ARG A 110 -1.89 3.45 3.73
CA ARG A 110 -1.59 4.86 3.94
C ARG A 110 -0.11 5.07 3.71
N ILE A 111 0.28 5.58 2.53
CA ILE A 111 1.68 5.67 2.12
C ILE A 111 2.38 6.86 2.80
N ALA A 112 1.87 8.06 2.58
CA ALA A 112 2.38 9.30 3.14
C ALA A 112 1.34 10.42 2.99
N PRO A 113 1.46 11.54 3.73
CA PRO A 113 0.71 12.75 3.42
C PRO A 113 1.04 13.25 2.00
N SER A 114 0.03 13.72 1.27
CA SER A 114 0.20 14.40 -0.01
C SER A 114 1.05 15.66 0.17
N PRO A 115 1.95 15.98 -0.75
CA PRO A 115 2.74 17.20 -0.66
C PRO A 115 1.85 18.45 -0.72
N GLY A 116 2.20 19.44 0.10
CA GLY A 116 1.61 20.76 0.00
C GLY A 116 2.07 21.49 -1.25
N PHE A 117 1.16 22.16 -1.94
CA PHE A 117 1.48 23.01 -3.09
C PHE A 117 0.59 24.25 -3.16
N ALA A 118 1.06 25.24 -3.89
CA ALA A 118 0.31 26.41 -4.34
C ALA A 118 0.69 26.67 -5.81
N LEU A 119 -0.21 26.31 -6.70
CA LEU A 119 -0.06 26.40 -8.17
C LEU A 119 -1.17 27.27 -8.75
N VAL A 120 -1.26 27.33 -10.07
CA VAL A 120 -2.27 28.12 -10.79
C VAL A 120 -3.05 27.20 -11.71
N GLY A 121 -4.38 27.30 -11.66
CA GLY A 121 -5.28 26.57 -12.54
C GLY A 121 -5.27 27.13 -13.97
N SER A 122 -5.81 26.37 -14.90
CA SER A 122 -6.03 26.81 -16.29
C SER A 122 -6.96 28.02 -16.42
N ASP A 123 -7.75 28.30 -15.38
CA ASP A 123 -8.60 29.51 -15.24
C ASP A 123 -7.85 30.74 -14.71
N GLY A 124 -6.55 30.60 -14.43
CA GLY A 124 -5.72 31.63 -13.86
C GLY A 124 -5.90 31.82 -12.34
N GLN A 125 -6.73 31.00 -11.67
CA GLN A 125 -6.94 31.10 -10.24
C GLN A 125 -5.87 30.30 -9.46
N PRO A 126 -5.49 30.78 -8.27
CA PRO A 126 -4.61 30.01 -7.39
C PRO A 126 -5.34 28.74 -6.91
N VAL A 127 -4.62 27.61 -6.97
CA VAL A 127 -5.08 26.30 -6.49
C VAL A 127 -4.06 25.74 -5.53
N THR A 128 -4.52 25.30 -4.38
CA THR A 128 -3.67 24.74 -3.32
C THR A 128 -3.99 23.25 -3.05
N SER A 129 -3.10 22.58 -2.36
CA SER A 129 -3.35 21.22 -1.88
C SER A 129 -4.54 21.14 -0.90
N GLU A 130 -4.87 22.22 -0.19
CA GLU A 130 -6.01 22.26 0.72
C GLU A 130 -7.34 22.29 -0.02
N ASP A 131 -7.40 22.85 -1.24
CA ASP A 131 -8.60 22.88 -2.09
C ASP A 131 -8.95 21.48 -2.62
N GLN A 132 -8.04 20.52 -2.49
CA GLN A 132 -8.28 19.12 -2.87
C GLN A 132 -8.83 18.28 -1.71
N ARG A 133 -8.82 18.80 -0.48
CA ARG A 133 -9.38 18.07 0.66
C ARG A 133 -10.90 17.92 0.53
N GLY A 134 -11.40 16.79 0.99
CA GLY A 134 -12.80 16.41 0.83
C GLY A 134 -13.10 15.64 -0.46
N PHE A 135 -12.16 15.62 -1.42
CA PHE A 135 -12.25 14.84 -2.65
C PHE A 135 -11.25 13.67 -2.63
N LEU A 136 -11.58 12.60 -3.31
CA LEU A 136 -10.59 11.66 -3.81
C LEU A 136 -9.91 12.33 -4.98
N THR A 137 -8.58 12.36 -5.02
CA THR A 137 -7.85 13.07 -6.07
C THR A 137 -6.86 12.14 -6.75
N LEU A 138 -6.98 12.04 -8.08
CA LEU A 138 -5.98 11.35 -8.90
C LEU A 138 -5.05 12.38 -9.51
N TYR A 139 -3.82 12.44 -9.02
CA TYR A 139 -2.77 13.27 -9.59
C TYR A 139 -2.11 12.56 -10.77
N SER A 140 -1.82 13.33 -11.81
CA SER A 140 -1.05 12.93 -12.99
C SER A 140 -0.09 14.04 -13.40
N PHE A 141 0.90 13.70 -14.21
CA PHE A 141 1.98 14.61 -14.58
C PHE A 141 2.23 14.50 -16.08
N SER A 142 2.13 15.62 -16.80
CA SER A 142 2.29 15.66 -18.25
C SER A 142 2.65 17.07 -18.69
N TYR A 143 2.78 17.34 -20.01
CA TYR A 143 2.94 18.67 -20.60
C TYR A 143 2.25 18.70 -21.97
N LEU A 144 1.87 19.90 -22.44
CA LEU A 144 1.05 20.05 -23.64
C LEU A 144 1.70 19.50 -24.92
N ASP A 145 3.00 19.73 -25.07
CA ASP A 145 3.76 19.28 -26.24
C ASP A 145 4.23 17.81 -26.11
N CYS A 146 3.55 17.02 -25.25
CA CYS A 146 3.74 15.60 -25.07
C CYS A 146 3.07 14.85 -26.23
N ASP A 147 3.85 14.43 -27.20
CA ASP A 147 3.43 13.72 -28.42
C ASP A 147 3.24 12.21 -28.19
N ASP A 148 2.95 11.46 -29.26
CA ASP A 148 2.72 10.00 -29.24
C ASP A 148 3.90 9.19 -28.68
N ALA A 149 5.10 9.75 -28.60
CA ALA A 149 6.26 9.11 -28.00
C ALA A 149 6.38 9.41 -26.48
N CYS A 150 5.46 10.18 -25.95
CA CYS A 150 5.37 10.49 -24.53
C CYS A 150 4.79 9.29 -23.74
N PRO A 151 5.30 9.01 -22.54
CA PRO A 151 4.81 7.88 -21.76
C PRO A 151 3.43 8.13 -21.15
N GLN A 152 2.95 9.38 -21.11
CA GLN A 152 1.66 9.76 -20.49
C GLN A 152 1.24 11.13 -21.03
N SER A 153 0.42 11.13 -22.08
CA SER A 153 -0.09 12.36 -22.69
C SER A 153 -1.38 12.85 -21.99
N TYR A 154 -1.79 14.10 -22.26
CA TYR A 154 -3.10 14.59 -21.85
C TYR A 154 -4.25 13.79 -22.50
N GLY A 155 -4.04 13.28 -23.72
CA GLY A 155 -4.99 12.40 -24.40
C GLY A 155 -5.23 11.10 -23.63
N ASP A 156 -4.15 10.46 -23.14
CA ASP A 156 -4.24 9.23 -22.35
C ASP A 156 -4.98 9.47 -21.03
N ILE A 157 -4.71 10.62 -20.37
CA ILE A 157 -5.39 11.01 -19.13
C ILE A 157 -6.89 11.28 -19.40
N ALA A 158 -7.21 11.92 -20.51
CA ALA A 158 -8.60 12.17 -20.92
C ALA A 158 -9.36 10.87 -21.19
N ALA A 159 -8.73 9.91 -21.87
CA ALA A 159 -9.30 8.58 -22.14
C ALA A 159 -9.53 7.83 -20.81
N LEU A 160 -8.53 7.77 -19.93
CA LEU A 160 -8.68 7.17 -18.61
C LEU A 160 -9.84 7.79 -17.83
N ARG A 161 -9.94 9.12 -17.81
CA ARG A 161 -11.02 9.85 -17.13
C ARG A 161 -12.40 9.44 -17.69
N ALA A 162 -12.53 9.35 -19.03
CA ALA A 162 -13.78 8.94 -19.66
C ALA A 162 -14.20 7.52 -19.26
N ASP A 163 -13.26 6.58 -19.31
CA ASP A 163 -13.49 5.17 -18.95
C ASP A 163 -13.88 5.02 -17.49
N VAL A 164 -13.17 5.71 -16.59
CA VAL A 164 -13.45 5.67 -15.15
C VAL A 164 -14.77 6.37 -14.81
N THR A 165 -15.13 7.46 -15.50
CA THR A 165 -16.44 8.11 -15.35
C THR A 165 -17.58 7.13 -15.64
N GLY A 166 -17.43 6.28 -16.66
CA GLY A 166 -18.42 5.24 -17.00
C GLY A 166 -18.46 4.07 -16.02
N ALA A 167 -17.40 3.86 -15.24
CA ALA A 167 -17.26 2.72 -14.32
C ALA A 167 -17.63 3.05 -12.85
N LEU A 168 -17.76 4.31 -12.50
CA LEU A 168 -18.07 4.79 -11.14
C LEU A 168 -19.48 5.37 -11.06
N PRO A 169 -20.10 5.41 -9.85
CA PRO A 169 -21.34 6.17 -9.61
C PRO A 169 -21.20 7.64 -10.00
N ALA A 170 -22.25 8.23 -10.54
CA ALA A 170 -22.22 9.59 -11.09
C ALA A 170 -21.90 10.70 -10.06
N ASP A 171 -22.10 10.43 -8.78
CA ASP A 171 -21.84 11.32 -7.65
C ASP A 171 -20.51 11.02 -6.93
N THR A 172 -19.66 10.20 -7.53
CA THR A 172 -18.35 9.87 -6.96
C THR A 172 -17.50 11.14 -6.80
N PRO A 173 -17.05 11.49 -5.59
CA PRO A 173 -16.25 12.68 -5.34
C PRO A 173 -14.78 12.49 -5.78
N LEU A 174 -14.55 12.03 -6.99
CA LEU A 174 -13.23 11.83 -7.59
C LEU A 174 -12.92 13.01 -8.52
N ARG A 175 -11.75 13.59 -8.33
CA ARG A 175 -11.20 14.68 -9.13
C ARG A 175 -9.90 14.24 -9.78
N PHE A 176 -9.72 14.59 -11.04
CA PHE A 176 -8.44 14.47 -11.75
C PHE A 176 -7.68 15.79 -11.61
N VAL A 177 -6.40 15.72 -11.31
CA VAL A 177 -5.50 16.88 -11.25
C VAL A 177 -4.24 16.55 -12.03
N THR A 178 -4.00 17.30 -13.11
CA THR A 178 -2.76 17.15 -13.89
C THR A 178 -1.87 18.36 -13.67
N ILE A 179 -0.65 18.12 -13.21
CA ILE A 179 0.36 19.17 -13.00
C ILE A 179 1.31 19.17 -14.20
N SER A 180 1.43 20.32 -14.86
CA SER A 180 2.35 20.49 -15.98
C SER A 180 3.80 20.33 -15.54
N LEU A 181 4.59 19.59 -16.34
CA LEU A 181 6.02 19.41 -16.19
C LEU A 181 6.83 20.49 -16.94
N ASP A 182 6.15 21.33 -17.73
CA ASP A 182 6.75 22.41 -18.50
C ASP A 182 6.02 23.74 -18.28
N PRO A 183 6.06 24.27 -17.06
CA PRO A 183 5.31 25.46 -16.71
C PRO A 183 5.74 26.72 -17.44
N GLN A 184 6.90 26.70 -18.07
CA GLN A 184 7.36 27.86 -18.88
C GLN A 184 6.60 27.97 -20.20
N ARG A 185 6.25 26.85 -20.81
CA ARG A 185 5.43 26.79 -22.04
C ARG A 185 3.97 26.63 -21.76
N ASP A 186 3.61 25.85 -20.78
CA ASP A 186 2.22 25.54 -20.41
C ASP A 186 1.65 26.63 -19.50
N THR A 187 1.39 27.80 -20.08
CA THR A 187 0.74 28.91 -19.35
C THR A 187 -0.73 28.58 -19.07
N PRO A 188 -1.40 29.26 -18.10
CA PRO A 188 -2.82 29.06 -17.84
C PRO A 188 -3.68 29.20 -19.10
N GLU A 189 -3.35 30.17 -19.97
CA GLU A 189 -4.09 30.41 -21.21
C GLU A 189 -3.94 29.23 -22.19
N ARG A 190 -2.72 28.68 -22.35
CA ARG A 190 -2.51 27.49 -23.21
C ARG A 190 -3.22 26.26 -22.66
N LEU A 191 -3.18 26.04 -21.34
CA LEU A 191 -3.91 24.97 -20.68
C LEU A 191 -5.43 25.13 -20.86
N SER A 192 -5.94 26.34 -20.72
CA SER A 192 -7.38 26.64 -20.92
C SER A 192 -7.82 26.36 -22.37
N GLN A 193 -7.02 26.76 -23.36
CA GLN A 193 -7.29 26.48 -24.76
C GLN A 193 -7.28 24.97 -25.05
N ALA A 194 -6.27 24.26 -24.55
CA ALA A 194 -6.15 22.83 -24.74
C ALA A 194 -7.30 22.05 -24.05
N ALA A 195 -7.73 22.51 -22.88
CA ALA A 195 -8.84 21.91 -22.12
C ALA A 195 -10.15 21.82 -22.93
N THR A 196 -10.38 22.74 -23.86
CA THR A 196 -11.58 22.72 -24.73
C THR A 196 -11.62 21.49 -25.62
N GLY A 197 -10.46 20.97 -26.06
CA GLY A 197 -10.35 19.74 -26.84
C GLY A 197 -10.65 18.46 -26.06
N TRP A 198 -10.57 18.51 -24.73
CA TRP A 198 -10.87 17.42 -23.83
C TRP A 198 -12.13 17.64 -23.00
N ALA A 199 -12.96 18.60 -23.41
CA ALA A 199 -14.25 18.87 -22.77
C ALA A 199 -15.11 17.61 -22.76
N GLN A 200 -15.61 17.26 -21.58
CA GLN A 200 -16.42 16.07 -21.36
C GLN A 200 -17.89 16.45 -21.26
N PRO A 201 -18.81 15.51 -21.58
CA PRO A 201 -20.23 15.72 -21.40
C PRO A 201 -20.58 16.02 -19.94
N ALA A 202 -21.79 16.53 -19.73
CA ALA A 202 -22.31 16.76 -18.38
C ALA A 202 -22.26 15.47 -17.53
N GLY A 203 -21.78 15.56 -16.30
CA GLY A 203 -21.61 14.42 -15.39
C GLY A 203 -20.23 13.75 -15.45
N ALA A 204 -19.31 14.24 -16.30
CA ALA A 204 -17.92 13.77 -16.25
C ALA A 204 -17.24 14.21 -14.96
N LEU A 205 -16.29 13.38 -14.49
CA LEU A 205 -15.45 13.68 -13.34
C LEU A 205 -14.70 15.02 -13.54
N ASP A 206 -14.56 15.81 -12.48
CA ASP A 206 -13.82 17.07 -12.51
C ASP A 206 -12.36 16.86 -12.90
N TRP A 207 -11.82 17.74 -13.73
CA TRP A 207 -10.40 17.68 -14.15
C TRP A 207 -9.78 19.07 -14.12
N GLN A 208 -8.84 19.26 -13.23
CA GLN A 208 -8.08 20.48 -13.06
C GLN A 208 -6.70 20.35 -13.71
N LEU A 209 -6.35 21.31 -14.54
CA LEU A 209 -5.02 21.45 -15.15
C LEU A 209 -4.26 22.53 -14.41
N LEU A 210 -3.12 22.16 -13.83
CA LEU A 210 -2.33 23.08 -13.00
C LEU A 210 -0.97 23.35 -13.63
N THR A 211 -0.54 24.59 -13.50
CA THR A 211 0.79 25.08 -13.84
C THR A 211 1.28 26.04 -12.77
N GLY A 212 2.46 26.61 -12.92
CA GLY A 212 2.93 27.58 -11.95
C GLY A 212 4.37 28.01 -12.18
N ASP A 213 5.00 28.53 -11.13
CA ASP A 213 6.42 28.85 -11.15
C ASP A 213 7.26 27.59 -11.33
N PRO A 214 8.30 27.59 -12.21
CA PRO A 214 9.13 26.40 -12.47
C PRO A 214 9.76 25.78 -11.22
N LEU A 215 10.22 26.60 -10.28
CA LEU A 215 10.83 26.12 -9.03
C LEU A 215 9.78 25.47 -8.12
N ARG A 216 8.61 26.08 -8.00
CA ARG A 216 7.49 25.53 -7.23
C ARG A 216 7.01 24.21 -7.83
N THR A 217 6.86 24.15 -9.15
CA THR A 217 6.48 22.91 -9.87
C THR A 217 7.52 21.82 -9.63
N ARG A 218 8.81 22.13 -9.76
CA ARG A 218 9.89 21.17 -9.50
C ARG A 218 9.90 20.69 -8.06
N THR A 219 9.67 21.57 -7.10
CA THR A 219 9.59 21.20 -5.68
C THR A 219 8.38 20.31 -5.41
N THR A 220 7.22 20.65 -5.96
CA THR A 220 5.98 19.88 -5.77
C THR A 220 6.08 18.51 -6.43
N VAL A 221 6.45 18.45 -7.69
CA VAL A 221 6.46 17.21 -8.47
C VAL A 221 7.68 16.35 -8.11
N GLY A 222 8.88 16.91 -8.19
CA GLY A 222 10.13 16.18 -7.93
C GLY A 222 10.33 15.89 -6.45
N GLY A 223 10.23 16.91 -5.60
CA GLY A 223 10.43 16.77 -4.15
C GLY A 223 9.26 16.14 -3.43
N GLY A 224 8.04 16.55 -3.78
CA GLY A 224 6.80 16.12 -3.12
C GLY A 224 6.31 14.77 -3.61
N PHE A 225 5.88 14.68 -4.86
CA PHE A 225 5.35 13.44 -5.45
C PHE A 225 6.45 12.46 -5.87
N ARG A 226 7.73 12.84 -5.78
CA ARG A 226 8.89 12.02 -6.15
C ARG A 226 8.85 11.54 -7.60
N VAL A 227 8.28 12.35 -8.49
CA VAL A 227 8.28 12.10 -9.93
C VAL A 227 9.54 12.73 -10.51
N TYR A 228 10.42 11.89 -11.02
CA TYR A 228 11.59 12.39 -11.75
C TYR A 228 11.18 12.97 -13.11
N PHE A 229 11.65 14.16 -13.43
CA PHE A 229 11.54 14.74 -14.76
C PHE A 229 12.76 15.61 -15.08
N SER A 230 13.14 15.64 -16.36
CA SER A 230 14.22 16.49 -16.84
C SER A 230 13.72 17.92 -17.07
N GLU A 231 14.63 18.87 -17.11
CA GLU A 231 14.31 20.18 -17.69
C GLU A 231 14.04 20.02 -19.20
N PRO A 232 13.13 20.84 -19.77
CA PRO A 232 12.97 20.87 -21.21
C PRO A 232 14.31 21.16 -21.86
N LYS A 233 14.77 20.32 -22.76
CA LYS A 233 15.90 20.68 -23.62
C LYS A 233 15.45 21.83 -24.51
N GLU A 234 16.35 22.77 -24.79
CA GLU A 234 16.05 23.90 -25.68
C GLU A 234 15.38 23.39 -26.95
N ALA A 235 14.19 23.92 -27.25
CA ALA A 235 13.49 23.64 -28.49
C ALA A 235 14.35 24.19 -29.65
N THR A 236 14.78 23.30 -30.50
CA THR A 236 15.37 23.71 -31.82
C THR A 236 14.25 23.82 -32.84
N ALA A 237 14.50 24.49 -33.98
CA ALA A 237 13.52 24.57 -35.04
C ALA A 237 13.05 23.17 -35.57
N GLU A 238 13.82 22.14 -35.27
CA GLU A 238 13.61 20.77 -35.74
C GLU A 238 13.05 19.83 -34.65
N SER A 239 13.05 20.22 -33.35
CA SER A 239 12.58 19.42 -32.24
C SER A 239 11.97 20.27 -31.15
N PRO A 240 10.68 20.16 -30.85
CA PRO A 240 10.09 20.74 -29.66
C PRO A 240 10.83 20.14 -28.46
N GLY A 241 11.37 21.00 -27.60
CA GLY A 241 12.14 20.56 -26.41
C GLY A 241 11.34 19.56 -25.62
N ARG A 242 11.81 18.32 -25.54
CA ARG A 242 11.10 17.22 -24.93
C ARG A 242 11.47 17.10 -23.44
N VAL A 243 10.47 16.96 -22.57
CA VAL A 243 10.65 16.61 -21.16
C VAL A 243 10.63 15.08 -21.03
N THR A 244 11.70 14.52 -20.47
CA THR A 244 11.73 13.11 -20.11
C THR A 244 11.26 12.98 -18.66
N PHE A 245 10.34 12.08 -18.39
CA PHE A 245 9.80 11.86 -17.04
C PHE A 245 9.37 10.41 -16.81
N ASP A 246 9.29 10.04 -15.53
CA ASP A 246 8.72 8.75 -15.12
C ASP A 246 7.20 8.89 -15.01
N PRO A 247 6.42 8.20 -15.86
CA PRO A 247 4.97 8.30 -15.84
C PRO A 247 4.42 7.75 -14.52
N ARG A 248 3.49 8.50 -13.93
CA ARG A 248 2.93 8.15 -12.64
C ARG A 248 1.54 8.73 -12.44
N TYR A 249 0.69 7.93 -11.79
CA TYR A 249 -0.54 8.41 -11.18
C TYR A 249 -0.45 8.22 -9.67
N VAL A 250 -1.00 9.16 -8.92
CA VAL A 250 -1.03 9.10 -7.44
C VAL A 250 -2.46 9.33 -6.96
N LEU A 251 -3.03 8.32 -6.32
CA LEU A 251 -4.37 8.40 -5.72
C LEU A 251 -4.26 8.89 -4.28
N VAL A 252 -4.95 9.98 -3.98
CA VAL A 252 -4.98 10.64 -2.67
C VAL A 252 -6.41 10.62 -2.13
N ASP A 253 -6.57 10.33 -0.85
CA ASP A 253 -7.89 10.30 -0.22
C ASP A 253 -8.37 11.71 0.22
N HIS A 254 -9.62 11.79 0.68
CA HIS A 254 -10.27 13.02 1.12
C HIS A 254 -9.57 13.72 2.31
N LEU A 255 -8.69 13.01 3.03
CA LEU A 255 -7.87 13.56 4.10
C LEU A 255 -6.52 14.07 3.62
N GLY A 256 -6.19 13.90 2.34
CA GLY A 256 -4.90 14.28 1.76
C GLY A 256 -3.81 13.25 2.02
N ILE A 257 -4.15 11.97 2.18
CA ILE A 257 -3.18 10.88 2.34
C ILE A 257 -3.05 10.14 1.02
N MET A 258 -1.82 9.92 0.55
CA MET A 258 -1.52 9.09 -0.61
C MET A 258 -1.83 7.63 -0.29
N ARG A 259 -2.69 7.01 -1.12
CA ARG A 259 -3.18 5.65 -0.92
C ARG A 259 -2.65 4.69 -1.98
N ALA A 260 -2.33 5.20 -3.15
CA ALA A 260 -1.77 4.41 -4.24
C ALA A 260 -0.84 5.24 -5.13
N GLU A 261 0.22 4.59 -5.60
CA GLU A 261 1.11 5.09 -6.66
C GLU A 261 1.11 4.08 -7.80
N TYR A 262 0.69 4.50 -8.98
CA TYR A 262 0.72 3.69 -10.20
C TYR A 262 1.86 4.19 -11.08
N ARG A 263 2.93 3.40 -11.19
CA ARG A 263 4.12 3.73 -12.00
C ARG A 263 3.95 3.24 -13.43
N THR A 264 3.03 3.86 -14.14
CA THR A 264 2.68 3.52 -15.51
C THR A 264 2.12 4.74 -16.24
N GLY A 265 2.32 4.79 -17.54
CA GLY A 265 1.65 5.77 -18.42
C GLY A 265 0.23 5.35 -18.82
N ALA A 266 -0.02 4.03 -18.86
CA ALA A 266 -1.34 3.46 -19.17
C ALA A 266 -1.89 2.77 -17.90
N LEU A 267 -2.71 3.49 -17.16
CA LEU A 267 -3.38 2.97 -15.97
C LEU A 267 -4.66 2.24 -16.38
N ASP A 268 -4.84 1.01 -15.88
CA ASP A 268 -6.05 0.24 -16.07
C ASP A 268 -7.25 0.92 -15.35
N PRO A 269 -8.29 1.35 -16.09
CA PRO A 269 -9.48 1.98 -15.51
C PRO A 269 -10.20 1.09 -14.49
N ALA A 270 -10.22 -0.23 -14.68
CA ALA A 270 -10.85 -1.16 -13.74
C ALA A 270 -10.09 -1.24 -12.41
N LEU A 271 -8.75 -1.19 -12.47
CA LEU A 271 -7.91 -1.12 -11.27
C LEU A 271 -8.17 0.17 -10.48
N LEU A 272 -8.22 1.32 -11.17
CA LEU A 272 -8.50 2.60 -10.53
C LEU A 272 -9.91 2.63 -9.93
N ALA A 273 -10.93 2.19 -10.67
CA ALA A 273 -12.31 2.13 -10.18
C ALA A 273 -12.45 1.23 -8.93
N ARG A 274 -11.77 0.08 -8.92
CA ARG A 274 -11.71 -0.79 -7.74
C ARG A 274 -11.12 -0.07 -6.53
N ASP A 275 -9.98 0.59 -6.71
CA ASP A 275 -9.28 1.27 -5.63
C ASP A 275 -10.07 2.47 -5.09
N VAL A 276 -10.74 3.21 -5.97
CA VAL A 276 -11.68 4.29 -5.59
C VAL A 276 -12.84 3.73 -4.77
N ASN A 277 -13.47 2.64 -5.21
CA ASN A 277 -14.57 2.01 -4.48
C ASN A 277 -14.13 1.54 -3.08
N LEU A 278 -12.93 0.98 -2.92
CA LEU A 278 -12.38 0.61 -1.61
C LEU A 278 -12.26 1.83 -0.68
N LEU A 279 -11.84 2.99 -1.21
CA LEU A 279 -11.75 4.22 -0.42
C LEU A 279 -13.14 4.77 -0.04
N LEU A 280 -14.11 4.68 -0.95
CA LEU A 280 -15.50 5.07 -0.66
C LEU A 280 -16.12 4.17 0.41
N GLU A 281 -15.91 2.87 0.32
CA GLU A 281 -16.37 1.90 1.33
C GLU A 281 -15.70 2.15 2.68
N GLU A 282 -14.39 2.41 2.71
CA GLU A 282 -13.67 2.77 3.93
C GLU A 282 -14.26 4.06 4.54
N ALA A 283 -14.48 5.09 3.75
CA ALA A 283 -15.04 6.36 4.23
C ALA A 283 -16.47 6.19 4.78
N ALA A 284 -17.32 5.42 4.09
CA ALA A 284 -18.69 5.15 4.51
C ALA A 284 -18.78 4.32 5.79
N ASN A 285 -17.89 3.35 5.96
CA ASN A 285 -17.93 2.37 7.04
C ASN A 285 -17.01 2.73 8.23
N SER A 286 -16.18 3.76 8.13
CA SER A 286 -15.25 4.18 9.20
C SER A 286 -15.95 4.91 10.36
N GLN A 287 -17.08 4.36 10.86
CA GLN A 287 -17.86 4.92 11.96
C GLN A 287 -18.05 3.90 13.10
N GLY A 288 -18.14 4.39 14.33
CA GLY A 288 -18.42 3.56 15.50
C GLY A 288 -17.41 2.43 15.72
N VAL A 289 -17.91 1.24 16.07
CA VAL A 289 -17.08 0.05 16.35
C VAL A 289 -16.40 -0.49 15.10
N VAL A 290 -16.99 -0.32 13.91
CA VAL A 290 -16.44 -0.78 12.64
C VAL A 290 -15.14 -0.06 12.31
N ARG A 291 -14.97 1.19 12.75
CA ARG A 291 -13.71 1.94 12.63
C ARG A 291 -12.52 1.17 13.21
N LEU A 292 -12.71 0.48 14.34
CA LEU A 292 -11.61 -0.33 14.94
C LEU A 292 -11.20 -1.48 14.02
N GLY A 293 -12.14 -2.05 13.26
CA GLY A 293 -11.85 -3.08 12.27
C GLY A 293 -10.98 -2.55 11.12
N TYR A 294 -11.30 -1.34 10.60
CA TYR A 294 -10.49 -0.70 9.56
C TYR A 294 -9.10 -0.28 10.06
N GLU A 295 -8.99 0.26 11.27
CA GLU A 295 -7.67 0.59 11.85
C GLU A 295 -6.83 -0.68 12.09
N ALA A 296 -7.43 -1.77 12.56
CA ALA A 296 -6.76 -3.05 12.66
C ALA A 296 -6.34 -3.59 11.28
N ALA A 297 -7.19 -3.44 10.26
CA ALA A 297 -6.85 -3.83 8.89
C ALA A 297 -5.64 -3.03 8.35
N HIS A 298 -5.54 -1.73 8.63
CA HIS A 298 -4.36 -0.93 8.27
C HIS A 298 -3.07 -1.41 8.96
N LEU A 299 -3.17 -1.94 10.18
CA LEU A 299 -2.01 -2.46 10.92
C LEU A 299 -1.56 -3.84 10.43
N PHE A 300 -2.51 -4.70 10.04
CA PHE A 300 -2.21 -6.13 9.81
C PHE A 300 -2.47 -6.61 8.38
N LEU A 301 -3.28 -5.90 7.59
CA LEU A 301 -3.76 -6.34 6.29
C LEU A 301 -3.49 -5.34 5.16
N CYS A 302 -2.49 -4.44 5.32
CA CYS A 302 -2.09 -3.59 4.22
C CYS A 302 -1.90 -4.42 2.95
N TYR A 303 -2.67 -4.14 1.92
CA TYR A 303 -2.63 -4.88 0.67
C TYR A 303 -1.28 -4.60 -0.01
N PRO A 304 -0.36 -5.58 -0.10
CA PRO A 304 0.86 -5.40 -0.87
C PRO A 304 0.48 -5.40 -2.34
N ARG A 305 0.96 -4.42 -3.06
CA ARG A 305 0.90 -4.34 -4.54
C ARG A 305 2.15 -4.94 -5.13
#